data_ac10382a18ee114654423ec7f8a08eab
#
_entry.id   ac10382a18ee114654423ec7f8a08eab
#
_cell.length_a   1.000
_cell.length_b   1.000
_cell.length_c   1.000
_cell.angle_alpha   90.00
_cell.angle_beta   90.00
_cell.angle_gamma   90.00
#
_symmetry.space_group_name_H-M   'P 1'
#
loop_
_entity.id
_entity.type
_entity.pdbx_description
1 polymer ?
#
loop_
_entity_poly.entity_id
_entity_poly.type
_entity_poly.pdbx_seq_one_letter_code
_entity_poly.pdbx_strand_id
1 'polypeptide(L)'
;MGIEITGWGKCLPPTILKNEDFETYMDTSNEWIVSRTGVKERRISHVPMTELATVAAKHALASADKTAEEMDAIIVATCTPEYTIPSSASRVQENIGNTSAASFDINSACTGFVYGCLLYTSPSPRDS
;
A
#
# COMPACT_ATOMS: atom_id res chain seq x y z
N MET A 1 -24.20 -7.58 3.28
CA MET A 1 -22.92 -8.27 3.05
C MET A 1 -21.84 -7.58 3.88
N GLY A 2 -21.11 -8.32 4.68
CA GLY A 2 -20.03 -7.79 5.50
C GLY A 2 -18.67 -8.00 4.82
N ILE A 3 -17.70 -7.17 5.18
CA ILE A 3 -16.30 -7.39 4.85
C ILE A 3 -15.58 -7.89 6.08
N GLU A 4 -14.69 -8.84 5.89
CA GLU A 4 -13.79 -9.34 6.89
C GLU A 4 -12.34 -9.15 6.44
N ILE A 5 -11.50 -8.62 7.32
CA ILE A 5 -10.05 -8.59 7.12
C ILE A 5 -9.49 -9.90 7.66
N THR A 6 -9.03 -10.77 6.77
CA THR A 6 -8.57 -12.12 7.13
C THR A 6 -7.05 -12.20 7.31
N GLY A 7 -6.32 -11.24 6.78
CA GLY A 7 -4.86 -11.20 6.92
C GLY A 7 -4.29 -9.82 6.65
N TRP A 8 -3.09 -9.60 7.12
CA TRP A 8 -2.34 -8.37 6.89
C TRP A 8 -0.85 -8.63 6.79
N GLY A 9 -0.15 -7.73 6.13
CA GLY A 9 1.29 -7.81 5.96
C GLY A 9 1.91 -6.43 5.81
N LYS A 10 3.20 -6.34 6.05
CA LYS A 10 3.97 -5.12 5.89
C LYS A 10 5.36 -5.42 5.35
N CYS A 11 5.94 -4.41 4.72
CA CYS A 11 7.35 -4.38 4.36
C CYS A 11 7.90 -2.99 4.66
N LEU A 12 8.85 -2.91 5.58
CA LEU A 12 9.48 -1.65 5.97
C LEU A 12 10.94 -1.65 5.51
N PRO A 13 11.36 -0.68 4.70
CA PRO A 13 12.79 -0.51 4.37
C PRO A 13 13.62 -0.32 5.64
N PRO A 14 14.89 -0.79 5.68
CA PRO A 14 15.71 -0.73 6.89
C PRO A 14 16.23 0.67 7.23
N THR A 15 16.40 1.55 6.22
CA THR A 15 16.97 2.88 6.42
C THR A 15 15.96 3.80 7.11
N ILE A 16 16.37 4.36 8.24
CA ILE A 16 15.56 5.31 9.04
C ILE A 16 16.07 6.71 8.80
N LEU A 17 15.16 7.65 8.51
CA LEU A 17 15.42 9.08 8.44
C LEU A 17 14.62 9.77 9.55
N LYS A 18 15.32 10.39 10.49
CA LYS A 18 14.71 11.10 11.62
C LYS A 18 14.46 12.57 11.28
N ASN A 19 13.61 13.22 12.08
CA ASN A 19 13.34 14.65 11.90
C ASN A 19 14.61 15.50 12.02
N GLU A 20 15.52 15.13 12.93
CA GLU A 20 16.78 15.84 13.15
C GLU A 20 17.69 15.81 11.92
N ASP A 21 17.58 14.80 11.09
CA ASP A 21 18.36 14.71 9.85
C ASP A 21 17.97 15.81 8.86
N PHE A 22 16.70 16.25 8.87
CA PHE A 22 16.22 17.34 8.01
C PHE A 22 16.75 18.70 8.44
N GLU A 23 17.04 18.91 9.72
CA GLU A 23 17.56 20.16 10.25
C GLU A 23 18.92 20.53 9.64
N THR A 24 19.62 19.54 9.08
CA THR A 24 20.94 19.74 8.46
C THR A 24 20.87 20.43 7.10
N TYR A 25 19.72 20.40 6.41
CA TYR A 25 19.59 20.93 5.05
C TYR A 25 18.27 21.65 4.78
N MET A 26 17.40 21.76 5.77
CA MET A 26 16.12 22.49 5.68
C MET A 26 15.90 23.34 6.92
N ASP A 27 15.20 24.45 6.73
CA ASP A 27 14.74 25.28 7.85
C ASP A 27 13.51 24.65 8.50
N THR A 28 13.75 23.72 9.41
CA THR A 28 12.72 22.98 10.15
C THR A 28 13.26 22.52 11.50
N SER A 29 12.39 21.95 12.33
CA SER A 29 12.78 21.31 13.59
C SER A 29 11.94 20.07 13.88
N ASN A 30 12.44 19.18 14.72
CA ASN A 30 11.69 18.04 15.20
C ASN A 30 10.36 18.46 15.84
N GLU A 31 10.37 19.50 16.68
CA GLU A 31 9.19 20.02 17.36
C GLU A 31 8.14 20.52 16.37
N TRP A 32 8.58 21.23 15.32
CA TRP A 32 7.68 21.70 14.26
C TRP A 32 7.03 20.55 13.52
N ILE A 33 7.82 19.57 13.09
CA ILE A 33 7.33 18.41 12.34
C ILE A 33 6.36 17.59 13.19
N VAL A 34 6.72 17.28 14.44
CA VAL A 34 5.88 16.48 15.34
C VAL A 34 4.58 17.20 15.67
N SER A 35 4.63 18.52 15.92
CA SER A 35 3.41 19.29 16.23
C SER A 35 2.41 19.34 15.08
N ARG A 36 2.90 19.25 13.82
CA ARG A 36 2.06 19.30 12.61
C ARG A 36 1.60 17.95 12.13
N THR A 37 2.41 16.92 12.29
CA THR A 37 2.20 15.61 11.63
C THR A 37 2.20 14.42 12.60
N GLY A 38 2.76 14.58 13.79
CA GLY A 38 3.02 13.47 14.70
C GLY A 38 4.17 12.55 14.26
N VAL A 39 4.77 12.80 13.09
CA VAL A 39 5.84 11.96 12.53
C VAL A 39 7.16 12.25 13.22
N LYS A 40 7.82 11.21 13.72
CA LYS A 40 9.16 11.28 14.34
C LYS A 40 10.25 10.81 13.41
N GLU A 41 9.96 9.78 12.63
CA GLU A 41 10.89 9.18 11.67
C GLU A 41 10.13 8.60 10.48
N ARG A 42 10.83 8.36 9.37
CA ARG A 42 10.30 7.65 8.20
C ARG A 42 11.33 6.68 7.67
N ARG A 43 10.87 5.79 6.82
CA ARG A 43 11.72 4.80 6.17
C ARG A 43 12.01 5.23 4.74
N ILE A 44 13.24 5.06 4.32
CA ILE A 44 13.68 5.34 2.96
C ILE A 44 13.91 4.01 2.25
N SER A 45 13.28 3.85 1.10
CA SER A 45 13.45 2.66 0.28
C SER A 45 14.56 2.85 -0.75
N HIS A 46 15.35 1.82 -0.93
CA HIS A 46 16.33 1.69 -2.02
C HIS A 46 15.84 0.73 -3.12
N VAL A 47 14.61 0.24 -2.98
CA VAL A 47 13.96 -0.63 -3.97
C VAL A 47 12.64 -0.01 -4.40
N PRO A 48 12.12 -0.38 -5.57
CA PRO A 48 10.83 0.09 -6.04
C PRO A 48 9.68 -0.20 -5.07
N MET A 49 8.66 0.65 -5.06
CA MET A 49 7.47 0.49 -4.21
C MET A 49 6.76 -0.84 -4.47
N THR A 50 6.75 -1.31 -5.72
CA THR A 50 6.12 -2.59 -6.08
C THR A 50 6.81 -3.79 -5.46
N GLU A 51 8.12 -3.74 -5.19
CA GLU A 51 8.82 -4.79 -4.44
C GLU A 51 8.38 -4.82 -2.97
N LEU A 52 8.29 -3.65 -2.34
CA LEU A 52 7.78 -3.54 -0.96
C LEU A 52 6.33 -4.05 -0.87
N ALA A 53 5.49 -3.63 -1.81
CA ALA A 53 4.10 -4.05 -1.88
C ALA A 53 3.97 -5.57 -2.10
N THR A 54 4.82 -6.15 -2.94
CA THR A 54 4.87 -7.60 -3.18
C THR A 54 5.18 -8.38 -1.90
N VAL A 55 6.19 -7.95 -1.14
CA VAL A 55 6.54 -8.59 0.13
C VAL A 55 5.40 -8.47 1.14
N ALA A 56 4.81 -7.27 1.25
CA ALA A 56 3.66 -7.04 2.13
C ALA A 56 2.47 -7.93 1.74
N ALA A 57 2.18 -8.05 0.44
CA ALA A 57 1.11 -8.91 -0.07
C ALA A 57 1.36 -10.39 0.25
N LYS A 58 2.57 -10.89 0.06
CA LYS A 58 2.94 -12.27 0.41
C LYS A 58 2.76 -12.54 1.91
N HIS A 59 3.14 -11.59 2.76
CA HIS A 59 2.91 -11.71 4.20
C HIS A 59 1.42 -11.70 4.55
N ALA A 60 0.62 -10.86 3.89
CA ALA A 60 -0.83 -10.82 4.10
C ALA A 60 -1.49 -12.15 3.69
N LEU A 61 -1.12 -12.70 2.55
CA LEU A 61 -1.60 -14.00 2.07
C LEU A 61 -1.24 -15.13 3.06
N ALA A 62 0.01 -15.17 3.50
CA ALA A 62 0.45 -16.16 4.49
C ALA A 62 -0.30 -16.02 5.82
N SER A 63 -0.53 -14.80 6.27
CA SER A 63 -1.28 -14.52 7.51
C SER A 63 -2.75 -14.94 7.39
N ALA A 64 -3.32 -14.88 6.20
CA ALA A 64 -4.69 -15.27 5.92
C ALA A 64 -4.86 -16.77 5.60
N ASP A 65 -3.76 -17.54 5.51
CA ASP A 65 -3.73 -18.89 4.99
C ASP A 65 -4.36 -19.01 3.60
N LYS A 66 -3.99 -18.06 2.71
CA LYS A 66 -4.50 -17.93 1.35
C LYS A 66 -3.37 -18.01 0.33
N THR A 67 -3.72 -18.49 -0.86
CA THR A 67 -2.83 -18.45 -2.02
C THR A 67 -3.10 -17.23 -2.88
N ALA A 68 -2.13 -16.83 -3.69
CA ALA A 68 -2.31 -15.71 -4.61
C ALA A 68 -3.44 -15.94 -5.61
N GLU A 69 -3.62 -17.17 -6.11
CA GLU A 69 -4.65 -17.51 -7.08
C GLU A 69 -6.08 -17.39 -6.55
N GLU A 70 -6.27 -17.38 -5.23
CA GLU A 70 -7.59 -17.16 -4.62
C GLU A 70 -8.03 -15.71 -4.62
N MET A 71 -7.15 -14.78 -5.05
CA MET A 71 -7.48 -13.36 -5.09
C MET A 71 -8.22 -12.99 -6.36
N ASP A 72 -9.37 -12.37 -6.21
CA ASP A 72 -10.21 -11.88 -7.31
C ASP A 72 -9.86 -10.47 -7.75
N ALA A 73 -9.27 -9.68 -6.84
CA ALA A 73 -8.86 -8.32 -7.12
C ALA A 73 -7.60 -7.95 -6.35
N ILE A 74 -6.74 -7.15 -6.99
CA ILE A 74 -5.54 -6.56 -6.40
C ILE A 74 -5.62 -5.06 -6.64
N ILE A 75 -5.64 -4.31 -5.56
CA ILE A 75 -5.74 -2.85 -5.61
C ILE A 75 -4.53 -2.26 -4.90
N VAL A 76 -3.82 -1.38 -5.58
CA VAL A 76 -2.72 -0.62 -4.98
C VAL A 76 -3.15 0.84 -4.85
N ALA A 77 -3.22 1.33 -3.62
CA ALA A 77 -3.50 2.73 -3.33
C ALA A 77 -2.17 3.48 -3.21
N THR A 78 -1.82 4.24 -4.24
CA THR A 78 -0.59 5.02 -4.28
C THR A 78 -0.75 6.28 -5.12
N CYS A 79 -0.09 7.36 -4.73
CA CYS A 79 0.05 8.58 -5.55
C CYS A 79 1.44 8.69 -6.19
N THR A 80 2.31 7.72 -5.95
CA THR A 80 3.69 7.68 -6.46
C THR A 80 4.01 6.36 -7.16
N PRO A 81 3.22 5.97 -8.19
CA PRO A 81 3.50 4.76 -8.94
C PRO A 81 4.83 4.90 -9.70
N GLU A 82 5.51 3.79 -9.93
CA GLU A 82 6.74 3.78 -10.73
C GLU A 82 6.46 4.12 -12.20
N TYR A 83 5.32 3.65 -12.71
CA TYR A 83 4.86 3.86 -14.07
C TYR A 83 3.36 4.15 -14.07
N THR A 84 2.92 4.91 -15.06
CA THR A 84 1.48 5.07 -15.32
C THR A 84 0.88 3.78 -15.88
N ILE A 85 1.62 3.12 -16.77
CA ILE A 85 1.26 1.85 -17.41
C ILE A 85 2.55 1.01 -17.53
N PRO A 86 2.55 -0.26 -17.11
CA PRO A 86 1.47 -0.96 -16.40
C PRO A 86 1.21 -0.41 -15.00
N SER A 87 0.02 -0.68 -14.44
CA SER A 87 -0.31 -0.28 -13.08
C SER A 87 0.60 -0.97 -12.05
N SER A 88 0.81 -0.36 -10.91
CA SER A 88 1.57 -0.98 -9.81
C SER A 88 0.89 -2.27 -9.35
N ALA A 89 -0.44 -2.30 -9.34
CA ALA A 89 -1.21 -3.49 -8.99
C ALA A 89 -0.96 -4.66 -9.95
N SER A 90 -0.84 -4.40 -11.26
CA SER A 90 -0.52 -5.44 -12.25
C SER A 90 0.88 -6.02 -12.03
N ARG A 91 1.83 -5.19 -11.64
CA ARG A 91 3.19 -5.66 -11.32
C ARG A 91 3.23 -6.49 -10.04
N VAL A 92 2.51 -6.06 -9.01
CA VAL A 92 2.35 -6.87 -7.78
C VAL A 92 1.66 -8.19 -8.09
N GLN A 93 0.63 -8.19 -8.93
CA GLN A 93 -0.07 -9.39 -9.38
C GLN A 93 0.88 -10.40 -10.02
N GLU A 94 1.70 -9.95 -10.96
CA GLU A 94 2.72 -10.79 -11.59
C GLU A 94 3.72 -11.34 -10.55
N ASN A 95 4.21 -10.49 -9.67
CA ASN A 95 5.21 -10.84 -8.67
C ASN A 95 4.72 -11.86 -7.62
N ILE A 96 3.43 -11.85 -7.29
CA ILE A 96 2.84 -12.84 -6.38
C ILE A 96 2.37 -14.11 -7.08
N GLY A 97 2.35 -14.12 -8.42
CA GLY A 97 1.98 -15.28 -9.23
C GLY A 97 0.48 -15.46 -9.44
N ASN A 98 -0.33 -14.40 -9.32
CA ASN A 98 -1.75 -14.44 -9.66
C ASN A 98 -1.95 -14.19 -11.15
N THR A 99 -2.81 -14.96 -11.82
CA THR A 99 -3.04 -14.89 -13.27
C THR A 99 -4.44 -14.40 -13.65
N SER A 100 -5.37 -14.30 -12.72
CA SER A 100 -6.79 -14.11 -13.00
C SER A 100 -7.44 -12.89 -12.35
N ALA A 101 -6.83 -12.31 -11.33
CA ALA A 101 -7.41 -11.19 -10.60
C ALA A 101 -7.53 -9.92 -11.46
N ALA A 102 -8.55 -9.13 -11.21
CA ALA A 102 -8.59 -7.75 -11.67
C ALA A 102 -7.53 -6.93 -10.91
N SER A 103 -6.73 -6.14 -11.61
CA SER A 103 -5.69 -5.33 -10.98
C SER A 103 -5.73 -3.88 -11.45
N PHE A 104 -5.72 -2.95 -10.52
CA PHE A 104 -5.72 -1.52 -10.80
C PHE A 104 -5.21 -0.68 -9.62
N ASP A 105 -4.72 0.51 -9.93
CA ASP A 105 -4.27 1.48 -8.95
C ASP A 105 -5.38 2.47 -8.60
N ILE A 106 -5.36 2.95 -7.36
CA ILE A 106 -6.18 4.08 -6.91
C ILE A 106 -5.23 5.21 -6.53
N ASN A 107 -5.46 6.38 -7.12
CA ASN A 107 -4.75 7.60 -6.76
C ASN A 107 -5.72 8.60 -6.13
N SER A 108 -5.84 8.58 -4.83
CA SER A 108 -6.65 9.50 -4.03
C SER A 108 -5.91 9.96 -2.78
N ALA A 109 -4.59 10.06 -2.87
CA ALA A 109 -3.70 10.50 -1.80
C ALA A 109 -3.99 9.74 -0.48
N CYS A 110 -4.14 10.44 0.65
CA CYS A 110 -4.33 9.84 1.97
C CYS A 110 -5.65 9.06 2.13
N THR A 111 -6.62 9.24 1.24
CA THR A 111 -7.91 8.54 1.26
C THR A 111 -7.92 7.24 0.46
N GLY A 112 -6.79 6.87 -0.16
CA GLY A 112 -6.70 5.70 -1.05
C GLY A 112 -7.14 4.39 -0.40
N PHE A 113 -6.72 4.14 0.83
CA PHE A 113 -7.14 2.95 1.57
C PHE A 113 -8.65 2.93 1.83
N VAL A 114 -9.22 4.07 2.21
CA VAL A 114 -10.68 4.19 2.45
C VAL A 114 -11.47 3.91 1.18
N TYR A 115 -11.06 4.47 0.04
CA TYR A 115 -11.71 4.20 -1.24
C TYR A 115 -11.52 2.74 -1.69
N GLY A 116 -10.36 2.16 -1.44
CA GLY A 116 -10.13 0.74 -1.66
C GLY A 116 -11.14 -0.12 -0.89
N CYS A 117 -11.32 0.13 0.39
CA CYS A 117 -12.32 -0.56 1.22
C CYS A 117 -13.74 -0.34 0.71
N LEU A 118 -14.08 0.88 0.28
CA LEU A 118 -15.42 1.22 -0.23
C LEU A 118 -15.79 0.38 -1.48
N LEU A 119 -14.83 0.07 -2.34
CA LEU A 119 -15.09 -0.74 -3.53
C LEU A 119 -15.56 -2.15 -3.18
N TYR A 120 -15.12 -2.71 -2.05
CA TYR A 120 -15.57 -4.02 -1.59
C TYR A 120 -16.90 -3.96 -0.83
N THR A 121 -17.20 -2.83 -0.21
CA THR A 121 -18.40 -2.68 0.63
C THR A 121 -19.60 -2.15 -0.11
N SER A 122 -19.41 -1.59 -1.29
CA SER A 122 -20.51 -1.08 -2.11
C SER A 122 -21.42 -2.23 -2.55
N PRO A 123 -22.74 -2.14 -2.33
CA PRO A 123 -23.65 -3.17 -2.79
C PRO A 123 -23.62 -3.23 -4.33
N SER A 124 -23.60 -4.44 -4.86
CA SER A 124 -23.76 -4.64 -6.29
C SER A 124 -25.15 -4.18 -6.72
N PRO A 125 -25.32 -3.62 -7.94
CA PRO A 125 -26.65 -3.35 -8.49
C PRO A 125 -27.58 -4.57 -8.50
N ARG A 126 -27.03 -5.78 -8.40
CA ARG A 126 -27.80 -7.03 -8.30
C ARG A 126 -28.33 -7.32 -6.89
N ASP A 127 -27.80 -6.66 -5.88
CA ASP A 127 -28.14 -6.86 -4.47
C ASP A 127 -29.20 -5.86 -3.98
N SER A 128 -29.65 -4.98 -4.87
CA SER A 128 -30.65 -3.95 -4.58
C SER A 128 -32.05 -4.35 -5.06
#